data_6937bfd3dfef8adf0a1b17028f164edd
#
_entry.id   6937bfd3dfef8adf0a1b17028f164edd
#
_cell.length_a   1.000
_cell.length_b   1.000
_cell.length_c   1.000
_cell.angle_alpha   90.00
_cell.angle_beta   90.00
_cell.angle_gamma   90.00
#
_symmetry.space_group_name_H-M   'P 1'
#
loop_
_entity.id
_entity.type
_entity.pdbx_description
1 polymer ?
#
loop_
_entity_poly.entity_id
_entity_poly.type
_entity_poly.pdbx_seq_one_letter_code
_entity_poly.pdbx_strand_id
1 'polypeptide(L)'
;DYTAAVQLADIDLVVIASPNDSHAPLAELALRAGKHVVVDKPFALTFKEAKALTALATEQKLLLSVFHNRRFDADFLSLQHLLNSAQLGQVAHLESRFDRFRPQVRQRWREQAGPGAGLWFDLGPHLLDQSLVLFGLPHSITASLKTVRPDATATDWFSVLLDYGHFSVTLGASMLAAAPSPRFTLQAQHGNWQKFGLDIQEDQLKQGLTPVDTGWGIETQPGLLYQADQVTPYSTAVGCYQHYYAAIVAAINGKGPNPVPPQQACSVMQLLELAEQSAAEGRTLAVVAAA
;
A
#
# COMPACT_ATOMS: atom_id res chain seq x y z
N ASP A 1 -23.56 2.70 18.41
CA ASP A 1 -23.87 3.57 17.28
C ASP A 1 -22.68 4.51 17.00
N TYR A 2 -22.17 4.51 15.76
CA TYR A 2 -21.02 5.31 15.34
C TYR A 2 -21.26 6.81 15.50
N THR A 3 -22.48 7.28 15.12
CA THR A 3 -22.85 8.70 15.24
C THR A 3 -22.79 9.19 16.70
N ALA A 4 -23.20 8.37 17.64
CA ALA A 4 -23.09 8.69 19.06
C ALA A 4 -21.61 8.68 19.53
N ALA A 5 -20.83 7.72 19.06
CA ALA A 5 -19.41 7.60 19.45
C ALA A 5 -18.58 8.82 19.05
N VAL A 6 -18.76 9.36 17.84
CA VAL A 6 -18.01 10.54 17.39
C VAL A 6 -18.37 11.84 18.12
N GLN A 7 -19.49 11.86 18.87
CA GLN A 7 -19.89 13.01 19.69
C GLN A 7 -19.29 12.99 21.11
N LEU A 8 -18.67 11.90 21.53
CA LEU A 8 -18.05 11.81 22.84
C LEU A 8 -16.88 12.80 22.99
N ALA A 9 -16.87 13.53 24.09
CA ALA A 9 -15.89 14.59 24.32
C ALA A 9 -14.48 14.05 24.62
N ASP A 10 -14.38 12.82 25.10
CA ASP A 10 -13.15 12.13 25.48
C ASP A 10 -12.50 11.33 24.34
N ILE A 11 -13.05 11.42 23.13
CA ILE A 11 -12.45 10.84 21.93
C ILE A 11 -11.81 11.94 21.10
N ASP A 12 -10.49 11.85 20.85
CA ASP A 12 -9.73 12.76 19.99
C ASP A 12 -9.52 12.19 18.58
N LEU A 13 -9.36 10.87 18.46
CA LEU A 13 -9.04 10.16 17.24
C LEU A 13 -10.01 9.01 16.97
N VAL A 14 -10.50 8.93 15.74
CA VAL A 14 -11.31 7.82 15.24
C VAL A 14 -10.51 7.01 14.23
N VAL A 15 -10.48 5.69 14.42
CA VAL A 15 -9.87 4.74 13.47
C VAL A 15 -10.99 3.98 12.75
N ILE A 16 -11.01 4.08 11.42
CA ILE A 16 -12.02 3.45 10.57
C ILE A 16 -11.39 2.23 9.90
N ALA A 17 -11.82 1.04 10.33
CA ALA A 17 -11.39 -0.26 9.82
C ALA A 17 -12.61 -1.12 9.42
N SER A 18 -13.59 -0.49 8.79
CA SER A 18 -14.86 -1.05 8.34
C SER A 18 -14.79 -1.48 6.86
N PRO A 19 -15.87 -1.97 6.22
CA PRO A 19 -15.88 -2.21 4.79
C PRO A 19 -15.61 -0.94 3.96
N ASN A 20 -14.95 -1.11 2.80
CA ASN A 20 -14.43 -0.01 1.97
C ASN A 20 -15.46 1.07 1.61
N ASP A 21 -16.71 0.67 1.37
CA ASP A 21 -17.82 1.57 1.03
C ASP A 21 -18.25 2.50 2.17
N SER A 22 -17.88 2.15 3.39
CA SER A 22 -18.16 2.96 4.57
C SER A 22 -17.05 3.94 4.95
N HIS A 23 -15.85 3.83 4.35
CA HIS A 23 -14.69 4.64 4.70
C HIS A 23 -14.97 6.14 4.56
N ALA A 24 -15.41 6.57 3.37
CA ALA A 24 -15.64 7.99 3.10
C ALA A 24 -16.76 8.59 3.96
N PRO A 25 -17.99 8.02 4.05
CA PRO A 25 -19.03 8.60 4.86
C PRO A 25 -18.72 8.63 6.36
N LEU A 26 -18.05 7.61 6.89
CA LEU A 26 -17.65 7.58 8.29
C LEU A 26 -16.52 8.59 8.60
N ALA A 27 -15.55 8.73 7.70
CA ALA A 27 -14.49 9.72 7.84
C ALA A 27 -15.04 11.15 7.80
N GLU A 28 -15.94 11.43 6.87
CA GLU A 28 -16.61 12.73 6.80
C GLU A 28 -17.36 13.06 8.10
N LEU A 29 -18.12 12.11 8.63
CA LEU A 29 -18.87 12.29 9.87
C LEU A 29 -17.94 12.60 11.06
N ALA A 30 -16.82 11.86 11.19
CA ALA A 30 -15.86 12.09 12.26
C ALA A 30 -15.14 13.45 12.13
N LEU A 31 -14.70 13.83 10.92
CA LEU A 31 -14.10 15.13 10.66
C LEU A 31 -15.05 16.28 10.98
N ARG A 32 -16.34 16.19 10.59
CA ARG A 32 -17.36 17.20 10.92
C ARG A 32 -17.68 17.27 12.41
N ALA A 33 -17.45 16.18 13.15
CA ALA A 33 -17.55 16.14 14.61
C ALA A 33 -16.27 16.64 15.33
N GLY A 34 -15.28 17.16 14.58
CA GLY A 34 -14.06 17.71 15.15
C GLY A 34 -13.04 16.64 15.58
N LYS A 35 -13.12 15.41 15.06
CA LYS A 35 -12.23 14.31 15.41
C LYS A 35 -11.11 14.16 14.38
N HIS A 36 -9.88 13.87 14.84
CA HIS A 36 -8.84 13.35 13.99
C HIS A 36 -9.24 11.99 13.45
N VAL A 37 -8.76 11.63 12.25
CA VAL A 37 -9.20 10.39 11.59
C VAL A 37 -8.01 9.60 11.02
N VAL A 38 -8.01 8.30 11.27
CA VAL A 38 -7.23 7.31 10.55
C VAL A 38 -8.21 6.41 9.79
N VAL A 39 -7.99 6.23 8.49
CA VAL A 39 -8.78 5.33 7.64
C VAL A 39 -7.92 4.16 7.22
N ASP A 40 -8.45 2.93 7.28
CA ASP A 40 -7.81 1.77 6.66
C ASP A 40 -7.74 1.94 5.12
N LYS A 41 -6.86 1.23 4.46
CA LYS A 41 -6.77 1.22 2.99
C LYS A 41 -7.89 0.33 2.37
N PRO A 42 -8.38 0.65 1.18
CA PRO A 42 -8.13 1.88 0.42
C PRO A 42 -8.75 3.10 1.10
N PHE A 43 -8.21 4.28 0.85
CA PHE A 43 -8.66 5.53 1.49
C PHE A 43 -10.17 5.78 1.32
N ALA A 44 -10.66 5.56 0.11
CA ALA A 44 -12.05 5.71 -0.28
C ALA A 44 -12.35 4.77 -1.46
N LEU A 45 -13.55 4.80 -2.03
CA LEU A 45 -13.86 4.08 -3.26
C LEU A 45 -13.41 4.86 -4.51
N THR A 46 -13.38 6.19 -4.44
CA THR A 46 -13.02 7.05 -5.57
C THR A 46 -11.99 8.12 -5.18
N PHE A 47 -11.23 8.56 -6.18
CA PHE A 47 -10.31 9.70 -6.04
C PHE A 47 -11.05 10.98 -5.66
N LYS A 48 -12.28 11.18 -6.19
CA LYS A 48 -13.13 12.34 -5.86
C LYS A 48 -13.46 12.37 -4.36
N GLU A 49 -13.86 11.25 -3.77
CA GLU A 49 -14.13 11.14 -2.33
C GLU A 49 -12.86 11.42 -1.51
N ALA A 50 -11.71 10.84 -1.90
CA ALA A 50 -10.44 11.08 -1.23
C ALA A 50 -10.05 12.56 -1.23
N LYS A 51 -10.20 13.27 -2.37
CA LYS A 51 -9.99 14.73 -2.45
C LYS A 51 -10.93 15.50 -1.54
N ALA A 52 -12.22 15.16 -1.52
CA ALA A 52 -13.19 15.83 -0.69
C ALA A 52 -12.86 15.71 0.81
N LEU A 53 -12.52 14.50 1.26
CA LEU A 53 -12.08 14.26 2.65
C LEU A 53 -10.81 15.01 3.00
N THR A 54 -9.83 15.06 2.08
CA THR A 54 -8.57 15.80 2.26
C THR A 54 -8.82 17.30 2.41
N ALA A 55 -9.71 17.87 1.59
CA ALA A 55 -10.10 19.27 1.68
C ALA A 55 -10.81 19.56 3.01
N LEU A 56 -11.76 18.71 3.41
CA LEU A 56 -12.49 18.84 4.66
C LEU A 56 -11.54 18.79 5.88
N ALA A 57 -10.61 17.84 5.92
CA ALA A 57 -9.63 17.73 7.00
C ALA A 57 -8.74 18.98 7.11
N THR A 58 -8.34 19.54 5.96
CA THR A 58 -7.57 20.79 5.90
C THR A 58 -8.39 21.98 6.42
N GLU A 59 -9.65 22.13 5.99
CA GLU A 59 -10.56 23.17 6.44
C GLU A 59 -10.78 23.11 7.95
N GLN A 60 -11.01 21.92 8.48
CA GLN A 60 -11.23 21.67 9.91
C GLN A 60 -9.94 21.70 10.74
N LYS A 61 -8.75 21.79 10.12
CA LYS A 61 -7.43 21.72 10.77
C LYS A 61 -7.26 20.44 11.57
N LEU A 62 -7.77 19.32 11.06
CA LEU A 62 -7.71 18.02 11.69
C LEU A 62 -6.70 17.13 10.98
N LEU A 63 -6.08 16.22 11.74
CA LEU A 63 -5.27 15.16 11.15
C LEU A 63 -6.18 14.15 10.46
N LEU A 64 -5.89 13.88 9.20
CA LEU A 64 -6.41 12.77 8.42
C LEU A 64 -5.25 11.97 7.89
N SER A 65 -5.21 10.66 8.14
CA SER A 65 -4.16 9.76 7.70
C SER A 65 -4.74 8.45 7.21
N VAL A 66 -4.05 7.78 6.30
CA VAL A 66 -4.46 6.46 5.78
C VAL A 66 -3.47 5.41 6.27
N PHE A 67 -4.00 4.26 6.74
CA PHE A 67 -3.17 3.20 7.29
C PHE A 67 -2.50 2.37 6.17
N HIS A 68 -1.54 2.98 5.48
CA HIS A 68 -0.64 2.28 4.58
C HIS A 68 0.43 1.54 5.39
N ASN A 69 -0.01 0.51 6.13
CA ASN A 69 0.81 -0.26 7.05
C ASN A 69 2.06 -0.87 6.40
N ARG A 70 1.99 -1.22 5.11
CA ARG A 70 3.11 -1.86 4.41
C ARG A 70 4.31 -0.95 4.13
N ARG A 71 4.23 0.34 4.49
CA ARG A 71 5.41 1.21 4.63
C ARG A 71 6.34 0.74 5.75
N PHE A 72 5.81 -0.03 6.70
CA PHE A 72 6.49 -0.55 7.89
C PHE A 72 6.75 -2.06 7.81
N ASP A 73 6.59 -2.66 6.64
CA ASP A 73 6.99 -4.03 6.36
C ASP A 73 8.53 -4.15 6.34
N ALA A 74 9.06 -5.20 6.92
CA ALA A 74 10.49 -5.47 7.01
C ALA A 74 11.19 -5.50 5.63
N ASP A 75 10.55 -6.10 4.64
CA ASP A 75 11.02 -6.20 3.26
C ASP A 75 11.10 -4.82 2.58
N PHE A 76 10.07 -3.98 2.78
CA PHE A 76 10.04 -2.64 2.22
C PHE A 76 11.04 -1.70 2.88
N LEU A 77 11.18 -1.75 4.19
CA LEU A 77 12.22 -1.00 4.93
C LEU A 77 13.62 -1.40 4.46
N SER A 78 13.84 -2.69 4.21
CA SER A 78 15.12 -3.20 3.66
C SER A 78 15.40 -2.63 2.28
N LEU A 79 14.38 -2.59 1.40
CA LEU A 79 14.49 -1.98 0.07
C LEU A 79 14.81 -0.48 0.15
N GLN A 80 14.16 0.24 1.06
CA GLN A 80 14.45 1.66 1.29
C GLN A 80 15.90 1.89 1.77
N HIS A 81 16.37 1.09 2.72
CA HIS A 81 17.75 1.16 3.20
C HIS A 81 18.74 0.89 2.07
N LEU A 82 18.48 -0.11 1.23
CA LEU A 82 19.32 -0.46 0.10
C LEU A 82 19.41 0.67 -0.93
N LEU A 83 18.26 1.26 -1.30
CA LEU A 83 18.21 2.39 -2.24
C LEU A 83 18.91 3.62 -1.67
N ASN A 84 18.69 3.94 -0.39
CA ASN A 84 19.32 5.07 0.28
C ASN A 84 20.84 4.92 0.44
N SER A 85 21.35 3.69 0.48
CA SER A 85 22.80 3.44 0.54
C SER A 85 23.52 3.78 -0.76
N ALA A 86 22.78 3.92 -1.86
CA ALA A 86 23.29 4.14 -3.22
C ALA A 86 24.31 3.09 -3.72
N GLN A 87 24.53 2.00 -2.99
CA GLN A 87 25.55 0.99 -3.33
C GLN A 87 25.30 0.27 -4.67
N LEU A 88 24.03 0.23 -5.13
CA LEU A 88 23.66 -0.36 -6.42
C LEU A 88 23.67 0.63 -7.59
N GLY A 89 23.91 1.92 -7.34
CA GLY A 89 23.87 2.95 -8.38
C GLY A 89 22.46 3.22 -8.89
N GLN A 90 22.33 3.58 -10.16
CA GLN A 90 21.03 3.95 -10.75
C GLN A 90 20.10 2.75 -10.88
N VAL A 91 18.84 2.95 -10.49
CA VAL A 91 17.78 1.96 -10.70
C VAL A 91 17.47 1.84 -12.19
N ALA A 92 17.36 0.62 -12.68
CA ALA A 92 16.93 0.30 -14.04
C ALA A 92 15.48 -0.22 -14.04
N HIS A 93 15.13 -1.07 -13.06
CA HIS A 93 13.80 -1.64 -12.93
C HIS A 93 13.53 -2.11 -11.50
N LEU A 94 12.31 -1.91 -11.03
CA LEU A 94 11.79 -2.55 -9.82
C LEU A 94 10.55 -3.37 -10.19
N GLU A 95 10.54 -4.64 -9.82
CA GLU A 95 9.34 -5.46 -9.81
C GLU A 95 8.89 -5.66 -8.37
N SER A 96 7.60 -5.41 -8.10
CA SER A 96 6.95 -5.62 -6.81
C SER A 96 5.73 -6.50 -6.98
N ARG A 97 5.74 -7.68 -6.36
CA ARG A 97 4.69 -8.68 -6.51
C ARG A 97 4.08 -9.08 -5.17
N PHE A 98 2.79 -9.42 -5.25
CA PHE A 98 2.04 -9.93 -4.10
C PHE A 98 1.22 -11.16 -4.52
N ASP A 99 1.91 -12.23 -4.86
CA ASP A 99 1.33 -13.44 -5.42
C ASP A 99 0.78 -14.38 -4.34
N ARG A 100 -0.26 -15.10 -4.70
CA ARG A 100 -0.92 -16.12 -3.85
C ARG A 100 -1.36 -17.29 -4.72
N PHE A 101 -1.46 -18.48 -4.12
CA PHE A 101 -2.10 -19.61 -4.77
C PHE A 101 -3.42 -19.94 -4.07
N ARG A 102 -4.53 -19.48 -4.64
CA ARG A 102 -5.90 -19.67 -4.15
C ARG A 102 -6.83 -19.95 -5.33
N PRO A 103 -6.79 -21.16 -5.90
CA PRO A 103 -7.55 -21.47 -7.12
C PRO A 103 -9.07 -21.43 -6.90
N GLN A 104 -9.56 -21.72 -5.68
CA GLN A 104 -10.98 -21.63 -5.38
C GLN A 104 -11.36 -20.20 -4.96
N VAL A 105 -12.45 -19.71 -5.52
CA VAL A 105 -13.07 -18.43 -5.14
C VAL A 105 -13.77 -18.58 -3.78
N ARG A 106 -13.52 -17.66 -2.86
CA ARG A 106 -14.14 -17.69 -1.53
C ARG A 106 -15.44 -16.87 -1.53
N GLN A 107 -16.42 -17.32 -0.75
CA GLN A 107 -17.69 -16.62 -0.54
C GLN A 107 -17.49 -15.42 0.43
N ARG A 108 -16.90 -14.35 -0.09
CA ARG A 108 -16.69 -13.09 0.66
C ARG A 108 -16.79 -11.89 -0.27
N TRP A 109 -17.22 -10.75 0.24
CA TRP A 109 -17.47 -9.54 -0.54
C TRP A 109 -16.28 -9.08 -1.40
N ARG A 110 -15.04 -9.24 -0.91
CA ARG A 110 -13.81 -8.87 -1.64
C ARG A 110 -13.58 -9.71 -2.91
N GLU A 111 -14.18 -10.89 -3.03
CA GLU A 111 -14.04 -11.77 -4.19
C GLU A 111 -15.31 -11.78 -5.08
N GLN A 112 -16.31 -10.96 -4.75
CA GLN A 112 -17.53 -10.74 -5.53
C GLN A 112 -17.45 -9.42 -6.29
N ALA A 113 -18.09 -9.31 -7.45
CA ALA A 113 -18.17 -8.07 -8.20
C ALA A 113 -18.86 -6.97 -7.36
N GLY A 114 -18.23 -5.82 -7.27
CA GLY A 114 -18.76 -4.68 -6.54
C GLY A 114 -17.72 -3.56 -6.39
N PRO A 115 -18.17 -2.36 -5.98
CA PRO A 115 -17.27 -1.23 -5.77
C PRO A 115 -16.19 -1.56 -4.73
N GLY A 116 -14.92 -1.29 -5.07
CA GLY A 116 -13.80 -1.53 -4.17
C GLY A 116 -13.47 -3.00 -3.91
N ALA A 117 -14.04 -3.95 -4.68
CA ALA A 117 -13.76 -5.37 -4.60
C ALA A 117 -12.63 -5.78 -5.55
N GLY A 118 -12.19 -7.04 -5.42
CA GLY A 118 -11.15 -7.63 -6.26
C GLY A 118 -9.74 -7.38 -5.76
N LEU A 119 -8.82 -8.13 -6.37
CA LEU A 119 -7.41 -8.14 -6.00
C LEU A 119 -6.74 -6.77 -6.22
N TRP A 120 -7.22 -6.01 -7.23
CA TRP A 120 -6.69 -4.68 -7.51
C TRP A 120 -6.92 -3.72 -6.34
N PHE A 121 -8.14 -3.62 -5.82
CA PHE A 121 -8.45 -2.80 -4.64
C PHE A 121 -7.89 -3.38 -3.32
N ASP A 122 -7.67 -4.70 -3.25
CA ASP A 122 -7.05 -5.31 -2.06
C ASP A 122 -5.54 -5.04 -1.98
N LEU A 123 -4.80 -5.21 -3.08
CA LEU A 123 -3.34 -5.18 -3.10
C LEU A 123 -2.73 -3.99 -3.87
N GLY A 124 -3.43 -3.48 -4.88
CA GLY A 124 -2.98 -2.33 -5.67
C GLY A 124 -2.59 -1.11 -4.83
N PRO A 125 -3.40 -0.70 -3.83
CA PRO A 125 -3.06 0.42 -2.96
C PRO A 125 -1.71 0.28 -2.26
N HIS A 126 -1.37 -0.93 -1.79
CA HIS A 126 -0.09 -1.18 -1.14
C HIS A 126 1.10 -1.06 -2.10
N LEU A 127 0.97 -1.65 -3.29
CA LEU A 127 2.05 -1.66 -4.27
C LEU A 127 2.28 -0.26 -4.88
N LEU A 128 1.19 0.46 -5.15
CA LEU A 128 1.24 1.85 -5.60
C LEU A 128 1.85 2.77 -4.54
N ASP A 129 1.38 2.67 -3.30
CA ASP A 129 1.89 3.49 -2.19
C ASP A 129 3.40 3.30 -1.99
N GLN A 130 3.87 2.05 -1.98
CA GLN A 130 5.29 1.74 -1.88
C GLN A 130 6.10 2.35 -3.03
N SER A 131 5.60 2.28 -4.27
CA SER A 131 6.26 2.88 -5.43
C SER A 131 6.31 4.41 -5.33
N LEU A 132 5.21 5.04 -4.90
CA LEU A 132 5.15 6.49 -4.70
C LEU A 132 6.08 6.97 -3.58
N VAL A 133 6.23 6.20 -2.51
CA VAL A 133 7.17 6.51 -1.42
C VAL A 133 8.62 6.46 -1.90
N LEU A 134 8.96 5.49 -2.77
CA LEU A 134 10.32 5.32 -3.27
C LEU A 134 10.69 6.32 -4.36
N PHE A 135 9.77 6.62 -5.28
CA PHE A 135 10.11 7.27 -6.55
C PHE A 135 9.21 8.47 -6.90
N GLY A 136 8.20 8.76 -6.10
CA GLY A 136 7.21 9.80 -6.42
C GLY A 136 6.23 9.39 -7.53
N LEU A 137 5.62 10.37 -8.19
CA LEU A 137 4.67 10.11 -9.27
C LEU A 137 5.37 9.64 -10.54
N PRO A 138 4.90 8.59 -11.20
CA PRO A 138 5.38 8.18 -12.53
C PRO A 138 4.92 9.18 -13.62
N HIS A 139 5.55 9.13 -14.79
CA HIS A 139 5.12 9.91 -15.95
C HIS A 139 3.87 9.31 -16.61
N SER A 140 3.78 7.98 -16.62
CA SER A 140 2.66 7.26 -17.21
C SER A 140 2.40 5.91 -16.54
N ILE A 141 1.20 5.38 -16.80
CA ILE A 141 0.72 4.10 -16.28
C ILE A 141 0.12 3.27 -17.41
N THR A 142 0.47 1.99 -17.45
CA THR A 142 -0.15 0.97 -18.32
C THR A 142 -0.60 -0.20 -17.46
N ALA A 143 -1.85 -0.62 -17.60
CA ALA A 143 -2.40 -1.67 -16.76
C ALA A 143 -3.11 -2.77 -17.55
N SER A 144 -3.04 -3.98 -17.00
CA SER A 144 -3.89 -5.12 -17.40
C SER A 144 -4.49 -5.71 -16.14
N LEU A 145 -5.80 -5.66 -16.02
CA LEU A 145 -6.59 -6.21 -14.91
C LEU A 145 -7.47 -7.33 -15.45
N LYS A 146 -7.43 -8.50 -14.83
CA LYS A 146 -8.15 -9.68 -15.35
C LYS A 146 -8.82 -10.47 -14.24
N THR A 147 -9.87 -11.16 -14.62
CA THR A 147 -10.52 -12.23 -13.86
C THR A 147 -10.14 -13.55 -14.52
N VAL A 148 -9.26 -14.32 -13.88
CA VAL A 148 -8.62 -15.50 -14.50
C VAL A 148 -9.05 -16.84 -13.89
N ARG A 149 -9.56 -16.82 -12.63
CA ARG A 149 -10.08 -18.05 -12.00
C ARG A 149 -11.48 -18.38 -12.55
N PRO A 150 -11.82 -19.67 -12.75
CA PRO A 150 -13.20 -20.07 -12.94
C PRO A 150 -14.09 -19.51 -11.80
N ASP A 151 -15.30 -19.11 -12.11
CA ASP A 151 -16.32 -18.59 -11.18
C ASP A 151 -15.94 -17.28 -10.46
N ALA A 152 -14.80 -16.67 -10.73
CA ALA A 152 -14.47 -15.34 -10.21
C ALA A 152 -15.28 -14.26 -10.95
N THR A 153 -15.75 -13.27 -10.20
CA THR A 153 -16.51 -12.14 -10.73
C THR A 153 -15.81 -10.80 -10.50
N ALA A 154 -14.74 -10.78 -9.70
CA ALA A 154 -13.92 -9.63 -9.44
C ALA A 154 -12.48 -9.87 -9.93
N THR A 155 -11.73 -8.80 -10.19
CA THR A 155 -10.31 -8.88 -10.58
C THR A 155 -9.52 -9.74 -9.61
N ASP A 156 -8.78 -10.73 -10.13
CA ASP A 156 -7.98 -11.66 -9.35
C ASP A 156 -6.57 -11.89 -9.93
N TRP A 157 -6.22 -11.11 -10.93
CA TRP A 157 -4.91 -10.99 -11.52
C TRP A 157 -4.69 -9.57 -12.05
N PHE A 158 -3.50 -9.00 -11.83
CA PHE A 158 -3.12 -7.74 -12.48
C PHE A 158 -1.62 -7.65 -12.75
N SER A 159 -1.29 -6.85 -13.76
CA SER A 159 0.05 -6.35 -14.05
C SER A 159 -0.06 -4.87 -14.44
N VAL A 160 0.72 -4.04 -13.75
CA VAL A 160 0.72 -2.58 -13.95
C VAL A 160 2.16 -2.11 -14.12
N LEU A 161 2.43 -1.39 -15.17
CA LEU A 161 3.71 -0.75 -15.46
C LEU A 161 3.60 0.74 -15.16
N LEU A 162 4.49 1.23 -14.30
CA LEU A 162 4.71 2.64 -14.01
C LEU A 162 6.01 3.08 -14.71
N ASP A 163 5.93 4.08 -15.58
CA ASP A 163 7.07 4.62 -16.30
C ASP A 163 7.58 5.90 -15.64
N TYR A 164 8.87 5.92 -15.31
CA TYR A 164 9.59 7.05 -14.73
C TYR A 164 10.61 7.66 -15.71
N GLY A 165 10.50 7.34 -17.00
CA GLY A 165 11.37 7.80 -18.05
C GLY A 165 12.62 6.93 -18.23
N HIS A 166 13.60 7.08 -17.36
CA HIS A 166 14.86 6.31 -17.44
C HIS A 166 14.81 4.94 -16.73
N PHE A 167 13.80 4.66 -15.96
CA PHE A 167 13.52 3.36 -15.35
C PHE A 167 12.01 3.11 -15.27
N SER A 168 11.62 1.89 -14.91
CA SER A 168 10.23 1.51 -14.74
C SER A 168 10.00 0.68 -13.49
N VAL A 169 8.75 0.66 -13.03
CA VAL A 169 8.31 -0.20 -11.93
C VAL A 169 7.16 -1.08 -12.43
N THR A 170 7.28 -2.38 -12.25
CA THR A 170 6.19 -3.33 -12.52
C THR A 170 5.55 -3.79 -11.22
N LEU A 171 4.23 -3.62 -11.12
CA LEU A 171 3.42 -4.09 -10.00
C LEU A 171 2.59 -5.28 -10.43
N GLY A 172 2.58 -6.34 -9.66
CA GLY A 172 1.82 -7.52 -10.03
C GLY A 172 1.23 -8.29 -8.85
N ALA A 173 0.09 -8.93 -9.09
CA ALA A 173 -0.45 -9.93 -8.20
C ALA A 173 -1.28 -10.96 -8.96
N SER A 174 -1.24 -12.19 -8.49
CA SER A 174 -2.00 -13.31 -9.04
C SER A 174 -2.56 -14.18 -7.91
N MET A 175 -3.79 -14.67 -8.12
CA MET A 175 -4.37 -15.70 -7.25
C MET A 175 -4.03 -17.13 -7.70
N LEU A 176 -3.30 -17.28 -8.80
CA LEU A 176 -2.91 -18.58 -9.38
C LEU A 176 -1.39 -18.80 -9.44
N ALA A 177 -0.60 -18.07 -8.67
CA ALA A 177 0.84 -18.25 -8.61
C ALA A 177 1.19 -19.34 -7.59
N ALA A 178 1.37 -20.57 -8.06
CA ALA A 178 1.73 -21.72 -7.22
C ALA A 178 3.23 -21.79 -6.93
N ALA A 179 4.07 -21.31 -7.86
CA ALA A 179 5.51 -21.27 -7.67
C ALA A 179 5.90 -20.04 -6.83
N PRO A 180 6.97 -20.13 -6.01
CA PRO A 180 7.49 -18.95 -5.31
C PRO A 180 7.93 -17.88 -6.31
N SER A 181 7.45 -16.66 -6.13
CA SER A 181 7.90 -15.46 -6.83
C SER A 181 8.56 -14.49 -5.84
N PRO A 182 9.59 -13.71 -6.26
CA PRO A 182 10.11 -12.67 -5.42
C PRO A 182 9.03 -11.64 -5.05
N ARG A 183 9.01 -11.22 -3.81
CA ARG A 183 8.22 -10.07 -3.36
C ARG A 183 8.71 -8.79 -4.01
N PHE A 184 10.05 -8.66 -4.08
CA PHE A 184 10.74 -7.59 -4.79
C PHE A 184 11.88 -8.14 -5.63
N THR A 185 12.02 -7.60 -6.84
CA THR A 185 13.21 -7.74 -7.68
C THR A 185 13.66 -6.34 -8.09
N LEU A 186 14.80 -5.89 -7.57
CA LEU A 186 15.43 -4.63 -7.96
C LEU A 186 16.56 -4.93 -8.93
N GLN A 187 16.57 -4.26 -10.08
CA GLN A 187 17.66 -4.24 -11.04
C GLN A 187 18.26 -2.83 -11.05
N ALA A 188 19.58 -2.76 -10.89
CA ALA A 188 20.28 -1.49 -10.84
C ALA A 188 21.68 -1.61 -11.47
N GLN A 189 22.35 -0.49 -11.67
CA GLN A 189 23.60 -0.37 -12.41
C GLN A 189 24.73 -1.31 -11.91
N HIS A 190 24.82 -1.53 -10.60
CA HIS A 190 25.93 -2.27 -9.98
C HIS A 190 25.48 -3.60 -9.36
N GLY A 191 24.27 -4.06 -9.70
CA GLY A 191 23.77 -5.35 -9.23
C GLY A 191 22.25 -5.39 -9.07
N ASN A 192 21.77 -6.53 -8.60
CA ASN A 192 20.35 -6.79 -8.38
C ASN A 192 20.12 -7.17 -6.93
N TRP A 193 18.90 -6.93 -6.44
CA TRP A 193 18.46 -7.45 -5.16
C TRP A 193 17.12 -8.17 -5.31
N GLN A 194 16.99 -9.31 -4.66
CA GLN A 194 15.75 -10.09 -4.63
C GLN A 194 15.34 -10.39 -3.19
N LYS A 195 14.07 -10.24 -2.90
CA LYS A 195 13.48 -10.61 -1.63
C LYS A 195 12.32 -11.56 -1.85
N PHE A 196 12.36 -12.70 -1.18
CA PHE A 196 11.27 -13.67 -1.16
C PHE A 196 10.54 -13.61 0.18
N GLY A 197 9.31 -14.12 0.20
CA GLY A 197 8.44 -14.08 1.36
C GLY A 197 7.77 -12.73 1.56
N LEU A 198 6.80 -12.70 2.47
CA LEU A 198 6.08 -11.50 2.90
C LEU A 198 6.49 -11.16 4.32
N ASP A 199 6.28 -9.91 4.71
CA ASP A 199 6.42 -9.49 6.11
C ASP A 199 5.59 -10.37 7.05
N ILE A 200 6.13 -10.67 8.23
CA ILE A 200 5.57 -11.64 9.18
C ILE A 200 4.62 -11.03 10.21
N GLN A 201 4.54 -9.70 10.32
CA GLN A 201 3.80 -9.02 11.39
C GLN A 201 2.30 -9.38 11.38
N GLU A 202 1.66 -9.48 10.20
CA GLU A 202 0.26 -9.91 10.12
C GLU A 202 0.04 -11.34 10.64
N ASP A 203 0.98 -12.24 10.36
CA ASP A 203 0.88 -13.62 10.83
C ASP A 203 1.21 -13.71 12.33
N GLN A 204 2.13 -12.90 12.83
CA GLN A 204 2.39 -12.76 14.25
C GLN A 204 1.14 -12.26 15.01
N LEU A 205 0.44 -11.23 14.49
CA LEU A 205 -0.83 -10.75 15.06
C LEU A 205 -1.89 -11.86 15.10
N LYS A 206 -2.04 -12.65 14.03
CA LYS A 206 -2.99 -13.79 13.99
C LYS A 206 -2.64 -14.89 15.01
N GLN A 207 -1.36 -15.02 15.36
CA GLN A 207 -0.87 -15.93 16.38
C GLN A 207 -0.98 -15.36 17.80
N GLY A 208 -1.43 -14.11 17.93
CA GLY A 208 -1.60 -13.43 19.21
C GLY A 208 -0.38 -12.69 19.73
N LEU A 209 0.70 -12.58 18.94
CA LEU A 209 1.84 -11.74 19.29
C LEU A 209 1.47 -10.27 19.09
N THR A 210 2.13 -9.42 19.86
CA THR A 210 1.96 -7.97 19.85
C THR A 210 3.30 -7.25 19.66
N PRO A 211 3.31 -5.95 19.33
CA PRO A 211 4.55 -5.19 19.15
C PRO A 211 5.50 -5.12 20.36
N VAL A 212 5.06 -5.52 21.55
CA VAL A 212 5.91 -5.57 22.76
C VAL A 212 6.55 -6.93 22.99
N ASP A 213 6.17 -7.94 22.22
CA ASP A 213 6.70 -9.28 22.37
C ASP A 213 8.08 -9.44 21.71
N THR A 214 8.93 -10.27 22.32
CA THR A 214 10.24 -10.59 21.76
C THR A 214 10.08 -11.28 20.39
N GLY A 215 10.83 -10.83 19.40
CA GLY A 215 10.78 -11.37 18.03
C GLY A 215 9.72 -10.72 17.14
N TRP A 216 8.97 -9.73 17.63
CA TRP A 216 8.06 -8.98 16.79
C TRP A 216 8.76 -8.34 15.59
N GLY A 217 8.21 -8.53 14.38
CA GLY A 217 8.71 -7.97 13.13
C GLY A 217 10.08 -8.48 12.67
N ILE A 218 10.70 -9.43 13.39
CA ILE A 218 12.00 -9.98 13.03
C ILE A 218 11.81 -11.09 12.01
N GLU A 219 12.16 -10.81 10.75
CA GLU A 219 12.14 -11.78 9.67
C GLU A 219 13.51 -12.46 9.54
N THR A 220 13.50 -13.79 9.37
CA THR A 220 14.74 -14.59 9.31
C THR A 220 15.25 -14.83 7.88
N GLN A 221 14.41 -14.64 6.86
CA GLN A 221 14.80 -14.84 5.48
C GLN A 221 15.41 -13.56 4.91
N PRO A 222 16.74 -13.50 4.67
CA PRO A 222 17.38 -12.31 4.10
C PRO A 222 16.98 -12.11 2.64
N GLY A 223 17.13 -10.87 2.17
CA GLY A 223 17.21 -10.61 0.73
C GLY A 223 18.51 -11.15 0.16
N LEU A 224 18.57 -11.33 -1.14
CA LEU A 224 19.78 -11.76 -1.85
C LEU A 224 20.29 -10.62 -2.73
N LEU A 225 21.54 -10.24 -2.53
CA LEU A 225 22.23 -9.23 -3.30
C LEU A 225 23.17 -9.91 -4.31
N TYR A 226 22.97 -9.61 -5.58
CA TYR A 226 23.71 -10.14 -6.71
C TYR A 226 24.61 -9.04 -7.26
N GLN A 227 25.93 -9.16 -7.13
CA GLN A 227 26.91 -8.21 -7.66
C GLN A 227 28.05 -8.99 -8.35
N ALA A 228 28.25 -8.75 -9.64
CA ALA A 228 29.13 -9.54 -10.48
C ALA A 228 28.85 -11.05 -10.33
N ASP A 229 29.83 -11.86 -9.96
CA ASP A 229 29.70 -13.31 -9.77
C ASP A 229 29.36 -13.72 -8.32
N GLN A 230 29.02 -12.75 -7.47
CA GLN A 230 28.75 -12.99 -6.05
C GLN A 230 27.27 -12.85 -5.71
N VAL A 231 26.80 -13.74 -4.85
CA VAL A 231 25.48 -13.67 -4.23
C VAL A 231 25.66 -13.63 -2.72
N THR A 232 25.24 -12.54 -2.11
CA THR A 232 25.38 -12.35 -0.66
C THR A 232 24.04 -12.09 0.01
N PRO A 233 23.82 -12.58 1.25
CA PRO A 233 22.64 -12.24 1.99
C PRO A 233 22.66 -10.76 2.38
N TYR A 234 21.51 -10.09 2.23
CA TYR A 234 21.28 -8.73 2.68
C TYR A 234 20.28 -8.77 3.85
N SER A 235 20.74 -8.34 5.02
CA SER A 235 19.95 -8.42 6.25
C SER A 235 18.64 -7.66 6.12
N THR A 236 17.56 -8.29 6.57
CA THR A 236 16.24 -7.68 6.58
C THR A 236 16.11 -6.70 7.76
N ALA A 237 15.50 -5.55 7.53
CA ALA A 237 15.11 -4.63 8.58
C ALA A 237 14.04 -5.29 9.48
N VAL A 238 13.77 -4.69 10.62
CA VAL A 238 12.69 -5.15 11.53
C VAL A 238 11.40 -4.44 11.16
N GLY A 239 10.34 -5.20 10.93
CA GLY A 239 9.00 -4.66 10.68
C GLY A 239 8.45 -3.96 11.92
N CYS A 240 7.71 -2.84 11.74
CA CYS A 240 7.38 -1.96 12.85
C CYS A 240 6.03 -1.23 12.68
N TYR A 241 4.91 -1.96 12.49
CA TYR A 241 3.57 -1.38 12.36
C TYR A 241 3.19 -0.41 13.48
N GLN A 242 3.67 -0.65 14.69
CA GLN A 242 3.44 0.22 15.85
C GLN A 242 4.00 1.65 15.65
N HIS A 243 5.01 1.82 14.83
CA HIS A 243 5.58 3.14 14.55
C HIS A 243 4.61 4.06 13.82
N TYR A 244 3.65 3.50 13.05
CA TYR A 244 2.60 4.30 12.43
C TYR A 244 1.77 5.02 13.50
N TYR A 245 1.22 4.30 14.48
CA TYR A 245 0.38 4.88 15.52
C TYR A 245 1.18 5.78 16.47
N ALA A 246 2.43 5.44 16.76
CA ALA A 246 3.31 6.35 17.50
C ALA A 246 3.50 7.69 16.78
N ALA A 247 3.68 7.65 15.45
CA ALA A 247 3.79 8.85 14.62
C ALA A 247 2.45 9.63 14.54
N ILE A 248 1.30 8.94 14.49
CA ILE A 248 -0.03 9.59 14.55
C ILE A 248 -0.19 10.39 15.85
N VAL A 249 0.13 9.77 16.99
CA VAL A 249 0.07 10.44 18.30
C VAL A 249 1.02 11.64 18.35
N ALA A 250 2.24 11.49 17.82
CA ALA A 250 3.20 12.60 17.74
C ALA A 250 2.67 13.75 16.87
N ALA A 251 2.06 13.43 15.72
CA ALA A 251 1.51 14.43 14.80
C ALA A 251 0.33 15.19 15.39
N ILE A 252 -0.61 14.51 16.07
CA ILE A 252 -1.74 15.14 16.76
C ILE A 252 -1.23 16.12 17.82
N ASN A 253 -0.15 15.79 18.52
CA ASN A 253 0.47 16.66 19.56
C ASN A 253 1.43 17.70 18.99
N GLY A 254 1.55 17.84 17.66
CA GLY A 254 2.48 18.80 17.03
C GLY A 254 3.96 18.47 17.21
N LYS A 255 4.29 17.21 17.53
CA LYS A 255 5.65 16.73 17.81
C LYS A 255 6.28 15.95 16.65
N GLY A 256 5.62 15.85 15.53
CA GLY A 256 6.11 15.15 14.35
C GLY A 256 5.18 15.29 13.14
N PRO A 257 5.60 14.85 11.96
CA PRO A 257 4.77 14.91 10.77
C PRO A 257 3.72 13.77 10.78
N ASN A 258 2.65 13.95 10.01
CA ASN A 258 1.72 12.88 9.68
C ASN A 258 2.48 11.77 8.93
N PRO A 259 2.45 10.50 9.38
CA PRO A 259 3.21 9.42 8.73
C PRO A 259 2.72 9.10 7.31
N VAL A 260 1.43 9.33 7.04
CA VAL A 260 0.82 9.17 5.72
C VAL A 260 -0.14 10.34 5.48
N PRO A 261 0.36 11.47 4.96
CA PRO A 261 -0.49 12.61 4.65
C PRO A 261 -1.58 12.25 3.64
N PRO A 262 -2.80 12.77 3.76
CA PRO A 262 -3.92 12.41 2.90
C PRO A 262 -3.65 12.71 1.41
N GLN A 263 -2.79 13.69 1.10
CA GLN A 263 -2.37 13.99 -0.27
C GLN A 263 -1.63 12.81 -0.93
N GLN A 264 -0.79 12.11 -0.17
CA GLN A 264 -0.11 10.91 -0.68
C GLN A 264 -1.10 9.77 -0.94
N ALA A 265 -2.06 9.57 -0.03
CA ALA A 265 -3.13 8.60 -0.23
C ALA A 265 -4.07 8.97 -1.40
N CYS A 266 -4.31 10.27 -1.64
CA CYS A 266 -5.01 10.74 -2.84
C CYS A 266 -4.27 10.36 -4.12
N SER A 267 -2.93 10.48 -4.16
CA SER A 267 -2.14 10.05 -5.32
C SER A 267 -2.27 8.55 -5.57
N VAL A 268 -2.35 7.73 -4.53
CA VAL A 268 -2.64 6.29 -4.66
C VAL A 268 -4.01 6.07 -5.29
N MET A 269 -5.06 6.78 -4.82
CA MET A 269 -6.41 6.66 -5.37
C MET A 269 -6.47 7.12 -6.84
N GLN A 270 -5.77 8.17 -7.19
CA GLN A 270 -5.64 8.64 -8.58
C GLN A 270 -5.05 7.55 -9.49
N LEU A 271 -3.95 6.93 -9.07
CA LEU A 271 -3.30 5.87 -9.85
C LEU A 271 -4.13 4.60 -9.90
N LEU A 272 -4.93 4.29 -8.85
CA LEU A 272 -5.89 3.17 -8.88
C LEU A 272 -6.91 3.35 -10.00
N GLU A 273 -7.55 4.53 -10.09
CA GLU A 273 -8.53 4.82 -11.16
C GLU A 273 -7.89 4.88 -12.54
N LEU A 274 -6.70 5.52 -12.67
CA LEU A 274 -5.97 5.55 -13.94
C LEU A 274 -5.59 4.16 -14.44
N ALA A 275 -5.23 3.24 -13.55
CA ALA A 275 -4.95 1.85 -13.94
C ALA A 275 -6.21 1.13 -14.44
N GLU A 276 -7.36 1.33 -13.78
CA GLU A 276 -8.63 0.77 -14.26
C GLU A 276 -8.99 1.34 -15.64
N GLN A 277 -8.83 2.65 -15.83
CA GLN A 277 -9.05 3.30 -17.12
C GLN A 277 -8.07 2.78 -18.18
N SER A 278 -6.77 2.68 -17.88
CA SER A 278 -5.75 2.13 -18.78
C SER A 278 -6.09 0.70 -19.21
N ALA A 279 -6.51 -0.14 -18.28
CA ALA A 279 -6.90 -1.53 -18.56
C ALA A 279 -8.15 -1.61 -19.43
N ALA A 280 -9.14 -0.76 -19.21
CA ALA A 280 -10.38 -0.70 -19.97
C ALA A 280 -10.15 -0.17 -21.40
N GLU A 281 -9.29 0.83 -21.55
CA GLU A 281 -8.97 1.46 -22.86
C GLU A 281 -7.87 0.70 -23.62
N GLY A 282 -7.13 -0.20 -22.97
CA GLY A 282 -6.03 -0.96 -23.57
C GLY A 282 -4.85 -0.09 -24.01
N ARG A 283 -4.59 1.02 -23.32
CA ARG A 283 -3.52 1.98 -23.65
C ARG A 283 -2.83 2.57 -22.43
N THR A 284 -1.64 3.09 -22.63
CA THR A 284 -0.91 3.90 -21.66
C THR A 284 -1.61 5.25 -21.43
N LEU A 285 -1.69 5.67 -20.19
CA LEU A 285 -2.23 6.95 -19.76
C LEU A 285 -1.14 7.80 -19.09
N ALA A 286 -1.08 9.08 -19.42
CA ALA A 286 -0.20 10.02 -18.73
C ALA A 286 -0.69 10.28 -17.30
N VAL A 287 0.25 10.40 -16.35
CA VAL A 287 -0.04 10.78 -14.98
C VAL A 287 0.22 12.27 -14.80
N VAL A 288 -0.81 13.00 -14.41
CA VAL A 288 -0.71 14.44 -14.13
C VAL A 288 -0.88 14.61 -12.63
N ALA A 289 0.01 15.36 -12.00
CA ALA A 289 -0.15 15.68 -10.58
C ALA A 289 -1.52 16.32 -10.33
N ALA A 290 -2.26 15.80 -9.34
CA ALA A 290 -3.53 16.43 -8.98
C ALA A 290 -3.24 17.79 -8.36
N ALA A 291 -3.90 18.83 -8.91
CA ALA A 291 -3.86 20.19 -8.39
C ALA A 291 -4.57 20.29 -7.02
#